data_6185e17bcb54065ad4c850328cf788c0
#
_entry.id   6185e17bcb54065ad4c850328cf788c0
#
_cell.length_a   1.000
_cell.length_b   1.000
_cell.length_c   1.000
_cell.angle_alpha   90.00
_cell.angle_beta   90.00
_cell.angle_gamma   90.00
#
_symmetry.space_group_name_H-M   'P 1'
#
loop_
_entity.id
_entity.type
_entity.pdbx_description
1 polymer ?
#
loop_
_entity_poly.entity_id
_entity_poly.type
_entity_poly.pdbx_seq_one_letter_code
_entity_poly.pdbx_strand_id
1 'polypeptide(L)'
;MDIDLIKRSIRLDRQRLQDTSSDLLIQKNIGKTAVIGQSRAIKERINKNIMALKKELVTLTKKWFVDRDLEHGGRLDKQALKLSEEFGELCAGYLKQNEKLTKDSIGDCAVVIVGLALLIKEDVNQIFKESDNIKRKDAMESFISLNANISEFQLSQGFASKELCRHNLVRSIGYLKSISYELGYNFVACFKMAYNEIKDRKGRWIDGSFVKEEDLG
;
A
#
# COMPACT_ATOMS: atom_id res chain seq x y z
N MET A 1 -17.39 2.93 -8.10
CA MET A 1 -16.82 4.22 -8.61
C MET A 1 -15.71 3.87 -9.59
N ASP A 2 -15.69 4.47 -10.77
CA ASP A 2 -14.74 4.11 -11.83
C ASP A 2 -13.32 4.60 -11.49
N ILE A 3 -12.40 3.65 -11.29
CA ILE A 3 -11.00 3.89 -10.94
C ILE A 3 -10.26 4.69 -12.03
N ASP A 4 -10.62 4.50 -13.29
CA ASP A 4 -9.97 5.21 -14.39
C ASP A 4 -10.44 6.67 -14.48
N LEU A 5 -11.66 6.95 -14.08
CA LEU A 5 -12.15 8.31 -13.87
C LEU A 5 -11.39 9.05 -12.76
N ILE A 6 -11.11 8.37 -11.64
CA ILE A 6 -10.29 8.93 -10.54
C ILE A 6 -8.86 9.21 -11.01
N LYS A 7 -8.24 8.27 -11.74
CA LYS A 7 -6.89 8.47 -12.31
C LYS A 7 -6.84 9.67 -13.25
N ARG A 8 -7.83 9.77 -14.14
CA ARG A 8 -7.93 10.88 -15.09
C ARG A 8 -8.07 12.21 -14.35
N SER A 9 -8.90 12.25 -13.30
CA SER A 9 -9.05 13.42 -12.44
C SER A 9 -7.73 13.81 -11.75
N ILE A 10 -7.02 12.85 -11.15
CA ILE A 10 -5.72 13.10 -10.48
C ILE A 10 -4.68 13.62 -11.49
N ARG A 11 -4.63 13.05 -12.71
CA ARG A 11 -3.70 13.51 -13.77
C ARG A 11 -3.99 14.95 -14.18
N LEU A 12 -5.25 15.27 -14.44
CA LEU A 12 -5.68 16.63 -14.81
C LEU A 12 -5.39 17.64 -13.69
N ASP A 13 -5.60 17.26 -12.45
CA ASP A 13 -5.34 18.15 -11.32
C ASP A 13 -3.84 18.38 -11.09
N ARG A 14 -2.99 17.39 -11.33
CA ARG A 14 -1.52 17.55 -11.32
C ARG A 14 -1.04 18.49 -12.44
N GLN A 15 -1.59 18.32 -13.64
CA GLN A 15 -1.30 19.21 -14.76
C GLN A 15 -1.64 20.67 -14.40
N ARG A 16 -2.84 20.92 -13.88
CA ARG A 16 -3.27 22.24 -13.43
C ARG A 16 -2.38 22.85 -12.34
N LEU A 17 -1.83 22.01 -11.43
CA LEU A 17 -0.87 22.49 -10.42
C LEU A 17 0.46 22.91 -11.06
N GLN A 18 0.93 22.21 -12.10
CA GLN A 18 2.14 22.56 -12.84
C GLN A 18 1.92 23.86 -13.63
N ASP A 19 0.78 23.95 -14.34
CA ASP A 19 0.42 25.14 -15.13
C ASP A 19 0.31 26.37 -14.22
N THR A 20 -0.36 26.25 -13.05
CA THR A 20 -0.50 27.35 -12.09
C THR A 20 0.85 27.79 -11.51
N SER A 21 1.79 26.86 -11.33
CA SER A 21 3.14 27.17 -10.85
C SER A 21 3.97 27.92 -11.91
N SER A 22 3.75 27.61 -13.19
CA SER A 22 4.40 28.29 -14.32
C SER A 22 3.85 29.71 -14.50
N ASP A 23 2.54 29.89 -14.35
CA ASP A 23 1.88 31.20 -14.42
C ASP A 23 2.29 32.15 -13.29
N LEU A 24 2.60 31.60 -12.09
CA LEU A 24 3.13 32.38 -10.94
C LEU A 24 4.48 33.04 -11.22
N LEU A 25 5.30 32.47 -12.10
CA LEU A 25 6.58 33.05 -12.53
C LEU A 25 6.39 34.20 -13.52
N ILE A 26 5.28 34.23 -14.22
CA ILE A 26 4.98 35.21 -15.28
C ILE A 26 4.17 36.41 -14.74
N GLN A 27 3.31 36.23 -13.73
CA GLN A 27 2.42 37.29 -13.22
C GLN A 27 2.86 37.83 -11.84
N LYS A 28 3.81 38.74 -11.83
CA LYS A 28 4.38 39.31 -10.60
C LYS A 28 3.43 40.21 -9.78
N ASN A 29 2.20 40.53 -10.19
CA ASN A 29 1.42 41.60 -9.50
C ASN A 29 -0.10 41.44 -9.36
N ILE A 30 -0.75 40.36 -9.77
CA ILE A 30 -2.23 40.26 -9.59
C ILE A 30 -2.58 38.85 -9.10
N GLY A 31 -3.12 38.78 -7.89
CA GLY A 31 -3.87 37.57 -7.47
C GLY A 31 -3.13 36.48 -6.70
N LYS A 32 -2.01 36.74 -6.02
CA LYS A 32 -1.31 35.73 -5.20
C LYS A 32 -2.25 34.95 -4.29
N THR A 33 -3.24 35.58 -3.68
CA THR A 33 -4.19 34.93 -2.76
C THR A 33 -5.15 33.99 -3.49
N ALA A 34 -5.62 34.37 -4.68
CA ALA A 34 -6.54 33.55 -5.48
C ALA A 34 -5.81 32.31 -6.05
N VAL A 35 -4.58 32.46 -6.53
CA VAL A 35 -3.76 31.35 -7.05
C VAL A 35 -3.39 30.37 -5.94
N ILE A 36 -3.04 30.87 -4.74
CA ILE A 36 -2.76 30.02 -3.56
C ILE A 36 -4.03 29.26 -3.16
N GLY A 37 -5.21 29.92 -3.16
CA GLY A 37 -6.49 29.28 -2.88
C GLY A 37 -6.85 28.18 -3.87
N GLN A 38 -6.68 28.42 -5.17
CA GLN A 38 -6.91 27.42 -6.22
C GLN A 38 -5.94 26.22 -6.09
N SER A 39 -4.66 26.48 -5.84
CA SER A 39 -3.66 25.43 -5.61
C SER A 39 -3.98 24.57 -4.39
N ARG A 40 -4.49 25.19 -3.30
CA ARG A 40 -4.95 24.48 -2.10
C ARG A 40 -6.16 23.59 -2.39
N ALA A 41 -7.18 24.12 -3.05
CA ALA A 41 -8.38 23.35 -3.41
C ALA A 41 -8.05 22.15 -4.33
N ILE A 42 -7.13 22.33 -5.29
CA ILE A 42 -6.68 21.24 -6.17
C ILE A 42 -5.96 20.16 -5.33
N LYS A 43 -5.05 20.53 -4.42
CA LYS A 43 -4.36 19.58 -3.53
C LYS A 43 -5.34 18.81 -2.65
N GLU A 44 -6.32 19.47 -2.06
CA GLU A 44 -7.36 18.85 -1.23
C GLU A 44 -8.18 17.84 -2.06
N ARG A 45 -8.56 18.17 -3.30
CA ARG A 45 -9.26 17.27 -4.22
C ARG A 45 -8.42 16.06 -4.60
N ILE A 46 -7.13 16.25 -4.92
CA ILE A 46 -6.20 15.15 -5.19
C ILE A 46 -6.11 14.21 -4.00
N ASN A 47 -5.93 14.75 -2.79
CA ASN A 47 -5.84 13.95 -1.57
C ASN A 47 -7.14 13.18 -1.31
N LYS A 48 -8.30 13.80 -1.48
CA LYS A 48 -9.60 13.12 -1.35
C LYS A 48 -9.72 11.95 -2.34
N ASN A 49 -9.32 12.15 -3.59
CA ASN A 49 -9.36 11.10 -4.62
C ASN A 49 -8.37 9.96 -4.32
N ILE A 50 -7.18 10.27 -3.81
CA ILE A 50 -6.18 9.26 -3.37
C ILE A 50 -6.74 8.44 -2.20
N MET A 51 -7.38 9.08 -1.23
CA MET A 51 -8.00 8.42 -0.08
C MET A 51 -9.15 7.50 -0.50
N ALA A 52 -10.00 7.97 -1.44
CA ALA A 52 -11.08 7.15 -2.00
C ALA A 52 -10.54 5.92 -2.73
N LEU A 53 -9.52 6.10 -3.57
CA LEU A 53 -8.86 5.00 -4.28
C LEU A 53 -8.20 4.00 -3.31
N LYS A 54 -7.53 4.49 -2.26
CA LYS A 54 -6.95 3.62 -1.21
C LYS A 54 -8.02 2.74 -0.58
N LYS A 55 -9.15 3.33 -0.16
CA LYS A 55 -10.27 2.60 0.45
C LYS A 55 -10.86 1.56 -0.51
N GLU A 56 -11.01 1.91 -1.77
CA GLU A 56 -11.51 1.00 -2.81
C GLU A 56 -10.58 -0.18 -3.01
N LEU A 57 -9.27 0.05 -3.14
CA LEU A 57 -8.27 -1.02 -3.26
C LEU A 57 -8.27 -1.97 -2.08
N VAL A 58 -8.34 -1.45 -0.85
CA VAL A 58 -8.49 -2.28 0.35
C VAL A 58 -9.73 -3.16 0.25
N THR A 59 -10.87 -2.60 -0.16
CA THR A 59 -12.13 -3.35 -0.29
C THR A 59 -12.02 -4.45 -1.37
N LEU A 60 -11.44 -4.13 -2.51
CA LEU A 60 -11.25 -5.08 -3.61
C LEU A 60 -10.27 -6.20 -3.24
N THR A 61 -9.18 -5.88 -2.55
CA THR A 61 -8.20 -6.87 -2.09
C THR A 61 -8.79 -7.78 -1.01
N LYS A 62 -9.56 -7.23 -0.06
CA LYS A 62 -10.33 -8.03 0.90
C LYS A 62 -11.25 -9.02 0.19
N LYS A 63 -12.02 -8.52 -0.78
CA LYS A 63 -12.93 -9.36 -1.56
C LYS A 63 -12.18 -10.46 -2.29
N TRP A 64 -11.02 -10.18 -2.87
CA TRP A 64 -10.19 -11.16 -3.56
C TRP A 64 -9.80 -12.34 -2.63
N PHE A 65 -9.41 -12.04 -1.40
CA PHE A 65 -9.09 -13.07 -0.39
C PHE A 65 -10.32 -13.86 0.06
N VAL A 66 -11.44 -13.16 0.31
CA VAL A 66 -12.70 -13.81 0.74
C VAL A 66 -13.25 -14.72 -0.36
N ASP A 67 -13.27 -14.27 -1.61
CA ASP A 67 -13.74 -15.06 -2.76
C ASP A 67 -12.90 -16.33 -2.98
N ARG A 68 -11.68 -16.40 -2.43
CA ARG A 68 -10.77 -17.54 -2.50
C ARG A 68 -10.66 -18.32 -1.19
N ASP A 69 -11.60 -18.09 -0.29
CA ASP A 69 -11.68 -18.81 1.00
C ASP A 69 -10.39 -18.80 1.82
N LEU A 70 -9.79 -17.61 1.97
CA LEU A 70 -8.60 -17.42 2.81
C LEU A 70 -8.81 -17.95 4.24
N GLU A 71 -10.02 -17.77 4.80
CA GLU A 71 -10.31 -18.11 6.21
C GLU A 71 -10.08 -19.60 6.50
N HIS A 72 -10.43 -20.48 5.56
CA HIS A 72 -10.27 -21.93 5.74
C HIS A 72 -9.02 -22.49 5.05
N GLY A 73 -8.58 -21.86 3.97
CA GLY A 73 -7.45 -22.35 3.20
C GLY A 73 -6.11 -21.74 3.57
N GLY A 74 -6.10 -20.49 4.06
CA GLY A 74 -4.89 -19.77 4.42
C GLY A 74 -4.41 -20.09 5.84
N ARG A 75 -3.07 -20.06 6.04
CA ARG A 75 -2.47 -20.19 7.38
C ARG A 75 -1.71 -18.91 7.73
N LEU A 76 -1.89 -18.46 8.98
CA LEU A 76 -1.28 -17.21 9.46
C LEU A 76 0.25 -17.24 9.38
N ASP A 77 0.89 -18.35 9.78
CA ASP A 77 2.33 -18.55 9.73
C ASP A 77 2.87 -18.53 8.30
N LYS A 78 2.16 -19.17 7.36
CA LYS A 78 2.53 -19.16 5.94
C LYS A 78 2.40 -17.77 5.30
N GLN A 79 1.32 -17.06 5.60
CA GLN A 79 1.13 -15.70 5.13
C GLN A 79 2.13 -14.71 5.76
N ALA A 80 2.52 -14.92 7.02
CA ALA A 80 3.58 -14.13 7.66
C ALA A 80 4.95 -14.39 7.01
N LEU A 81 5.24 -15.64 6.63
CA LEU A 81 6.46 -15.96 5.88
C LEU A 81 6.42 -15.35 4.46
N LYS A 82 5.24 -15.34 3.81
CA LYS A 82 5.05 -14.67 2.53
C LYS A 82 5.37 -13.16 2.62
N LEU A 83 4.99 -12.50 3.73
CA LEU A 83 5.36 -11.10 3.93
C LEU A 83 6.88 -10.91 4.02
N SER A 84 7.62 -11.86 4.60
CA SER A 84 9.09 -11.81 4.61
C SER A 84 9.70 -11.99 3.23
N GLU A 85 9.11 -12.86 2.41
CA GLU A 85 9.50 -13.06 1.02
C GLU A 85 9.35 -11.75 0.22
N GLU A 86 8.17 -11.13 0.25
CA GLU A 86 7.90 -9.86 -0.44
C GLU A 86 8.79 -8.71 0.07
N PHE A 87 9.07 -8.69 1.38
CA PHE A 87 10.02 -7.74 1.95
C PHE A 87 11.45 -8.00 1.46
N GLY A 88 11.85 -9.25 1.29
CA GLY A 88 13.14 -9.62 0.70
C GLY A 88 13.27 -9.13 -0.74
N GLU A 89 12.20 -9.26 -1.54
CA GLU A 89 12.15 -8.71 -2.91
C GLU A 89 12.20 -7.18 -2.91
N LEU A 90 11.52 -6.53 -1.97
CA LEU A 90 11.60 -5.08 -1.79
C LEU A 90 13.04 -4.63 -1.48
N CYS A 91 13.74 -5.32 -0.59
CA CYS A 91 15.15 -5.07 -0.30
C CYS A 91 16.03 -5.29 -1.54
N ALA A 92 15.81 -6.37 -2.28
CA ALA A 92 16.55 -6.66 -3.50
C ALA A 92 16.32 -5.58 -4.58
N GLY A 93 15.08 -5.14 -4.76
CA GLY A 93 14.71 -4.07 -5.68
C GLY A 93 15.43 -2.76 -5.35
N TYR A 94 15.41 -2.37 -4.08
CA TYR A 94 16.08 -1.17 -3.60
C TYR A 94 17.60 -1.23 -3.80
N LEU A 95 18.26 -2.30 -3.35
CA LEU A 95 19.71 -2.45 -3.42
C LEU A 95 20.24 -2.53 -4.87
N LYS A 96 19.45 -3.13 -5.77
CA LYS A 96 19.78 -3.24 -7.20
C LYS A 96 19.29 -2.04 -8.02
N GLN A 97 18.72 -1.01 -7.39
CA GLN A 97 18.12 0.15 -8.06
C GLN A 97 17.09 -0.24 -9.14
N ASN A 98 16.38 -1.35 -8.92
CA ASN A 98 15.34 -1.83 -9.81
C ASN A 98 13.99 -1.19 -9.40
N GLU A 99 13.66 -0.08 -10.04
CA GLU A 99 12.45 0.70 -9.75
C GLU A 99 11.17 -0.14 -9.89
N LYS A 100 11.09 -0.97 -10.95
CA LYS A 100 9.91 -1.80 -11.20
C LYS A 100 9.70 -2.80 -10.06
N LEU A 101 10.75 -3.58 -9.73
CA LEU A 101 10.70 -4.55 -8.63
C LEU A 101 10.38 -3.86 -7.30
N THR A 102 11.01 -2.71 -7.00
CA THR A 102 10.75 -1.97 -5.76
C THR A 102 9.28 -1.55 -5.63
N LYS A 103 8.68 -1.01 -6.71
CA LYS A 103 7.28 -0.59 -6.71
C LYS A 103 6.32 -1.76 -6.56
N ASP A 104 6.60 -2.86 -7.22
CA ASP A 104 5.85 -4.09 -7.20
C ASP A 104 5.84 -4.68 -5.78
N SER A 105 7.02 -4.93 -5.22
CA SER A 105 7.16 -5.48 -3.87
C SER A 105 6.54 -4.60 -2.76
N ILE A 106 6.53 -3.26 -2.91
CA ILE A 106 5.77 -2.37 -2.00
C ILE A 106 4.29 -2.72 -2.04
N GLY A 107 3.75 -2.94 -3.24
CA GLY A 107 2.36 -3.31 -3.45
C GLY A 107 2.05 -4.70 -2.91
N ASP A 108 2.91 -5.68 -3.17
CA ASP A 108 2.74 -7.07 -2.74
C ASP A 108 2.79 -7.20 -1.22
N CYS A 109 3.72 -6.50 -0.55
CA CYS A 109 3.71 -6.40 0.91
C CYS A 109 2.35 -5.87 1.42
N ALA A 110 1.78 -4.83 0.78
CA ALA A 110 0.48 -4.29 1.19
C ALA A 110 -0.66 -5.30 0.97
N VAL A 111 -0.64 -6.07 -0.13
CA VAL A 111 -1.60 -7.15 -0.39
C VAL A 111 -1.52 -8.23 0.68
N VAL A 112 -0.31 -8.73 0.99
CA VAL A 112 -0.13 -9.76 2.02
C VAL A 112 -0.59 -9.27 3.39
N ILE A 113 -0.33 -8.01 3.75
CA ILE A 113 -0.81 -7.40 5.01
C ILE A 113 -2.35 -7.38 5.07
N VAL A 114 -3.04 -7.16 3.96
CA VAL A 114 -4.53 -7.31 3.93
C VAL A 114 -4.94 -8.72 4.28
N GLY A 115 -4.29 -9.75 3.72
CA GLY A 115 -4.56 -11.15 4.04
C GLY A 115 -4.29 -11.48 5.51
N LEU A 116 -3.17 -11.02 6.05
CA LEU A 116 -2.82 -11.19 7.47
C LEU A 116 -3.84 -10.54 8.41
N ALA A 117 -4.29 -9.32 8.09
CA ALA A 117 -5.31 -8.64 8.87
C ALA A 117 -6.64 -9.40 8.89
N LEU A 118 -7.04 -10.01 7.77
CA LEU A 118 -8.22 -10.88 7.71
C LEU A 118 -8.06 -12.13 8.57
N LEU A 119 -6.91 -12.80 8.50
CA LEU A 119 -6.63 -14.02 9.29
C LEU A 119 -6.64 -13.76 10.80
N ILE A 120 -6.15 -12.61 11.24
CA ILE A 120 -6.25 -12.22 12.65
C ILE A 120 -7.61 -11.58 13.02
N LYS A 121 -8.56 -11.55 12.08
CA LYS A 121 -9.92 -10.99 12.24
C LYS A 121 -9.93 -9.53 12.71
N GLU A 122 -9.10 -8.71 12.05
CA GLU A 122 -9.01 -7.26 12.28
C GLU A 122 -9.62 -6.44 11.13
N ASP A 123 -10.05 -5.22 11.44
CA ASP A 123 -10.55 -4.30 10.41
C ASP A 123 -9.39 -3.72 9.59
N VAL A 124 -9.25 -4.24 8.36
CA VAL A 124 -8.24 -3.78 7.41
C VAL A 124 -8.32 -2.28 7.14
N ASN A 125 -9.53 -1.72 7.02
CA ASN A 125 -9.71 -0.28 6.78
C ASN A 125 -9.16 0.54 7.94
N GLN A 126 -9.36 0.07 9.18
CA GLN A 126 -8.86 0.74 10.37
C GLN A 126 -7.32 0.66 10.44
N ILE A 127 -6.72 -0.50 10.11
CA ILE A 127 -5.25 -0.65 10.00
C ILE A 127 -4.67 0.36 9.01
N PHE A 128 -5.23 0.46 7.80
CA PHE A 128 -4.77 1.40 6.78
C PHE A 128 -4.99 2.87 7.16
N LYS A 129 -6.05 3.18 7.91
CA LYS A 129 -6.33 4.52 8.43
C LYS A 129 -5.34 4.92 9.54
N GLU A 130 -5.13 4.04 10.51
CA GLU A 130 -4.20 4.31 11.62
C GLU A 130 -2.75 4.42 11.16
N SER A 131 -2.37 3.68 10.14
CA SER A 131 -1.02 3.78 9.56
C SER A 131 -0.71 5.17 8.96
N ASP A 132 -1.72 6.01 8.71
CA ASP A 132 -1.52 7.40 8.29
C ASP A 132 -0.92 8.28 9.41
N ASN A 133 -1.03 7.83 10.68
CA ASN A 133 -0.49 8.52 11.86
C ASN A 133 0.95 8.08 12.19
N ILE A 134 1.50 7.06 11.53
CA ILE A 134 2.87 6.62 11.76
C ILE A 134 3.82 7.71 11.30
N LYS A 135 4.70 8.14 12.21
CA LYS A 135 5.68 9.18 11.92
C LYS A 135 6.61 8.71 10.78
N ARG A 136 6.73 9.57 9.78
CA ARG A 136 7.61 9.30 8.64
C ARG A 136 9.08 9.25 9.11
N LYS A 137 9.82 8.33 8.51
CA LYS A 137 11.24 8.12 8.68
C LYS A 137 11.92 8.16 7.32
N ASP A 138 13.24 8.33 7.29
CA ASP A 138 14.01 8.13 6.06
C ASP A 138 13.88 6.69 5.53
N ALA A 139 14.35 6.46 4.31
CA ALA A 139 14.20 5.17 3.65
C ALA A 139 14.86 4.05 4.47
N MET A 140 16.12 4.21 4.89
CA MET A 140 16.86 3.15 5.58
C MET A 140 16.27 2.84 6.96
N GLU A 141 15.93 3.86 7.76
CA GLU A 141 15.20 3.66 9.02
C GLU A 141 13.87 2.95 8.83
N SER A 142 13.17 3.25 7.71
CA SER A 142 11.89 2.61 7.38
C SER A 142 12.06 1.15 7.00
N PHE A 143 13.11 0.79 6.24
CA PHE A 143 13.46 -0.60 5.93
C PHE A 143 13.77 -1.40 7.21
N ILE A 144 14.63 -0.85 8.09
CA ILE A 144 15.00 -1.50 9.36
C ILE A 144 13.76 -1.68 10.25
N SER A 145 12.93 -0.63 10.36
CA SER A 145 11.72 -0.67 11.17
C SER A 145 10.67 -1.64 10.61
N LEU A 146 10.53 -1.72 9.29
CA LEU A 146 9.64 -2.68 8.64
C LEU A 146 10.08 -4.12 8.92
N ASN A 147 11.38 -4.41 8.76
CA ASN A 147 11.95 -5.73 9.07
C ASN A 147 11.69 -6.13 10.53
N ALA A 148 11.93 -5.22 11.46
CA ALA A 148 11.67 -5.46 12.90
C ALA A 148 10.18 -5.77 13.15
N ASN A 149 9.24 -5.02 12.55
CA ASN A 149 7.81 -5.26 12.73
C ASN A 149 7.33 -6.57 12.09
N ILE A 150 7.90 -6.98 10.95
CA ILE A 150 7.61 -8.29 10.34
C ILE A 150 8.06 -9.41 11.28
N SER A 151 9.28 -9.32 11.80
CA SER A 151 9.82 -10.31 12.75
C SER A 151 8.99 -10.36 14.05
N GLU A 152 8.63 -9.21 14.60
CA GLU A 152 7.82 -9.11 15.80
C GLU A 152 6.40 -9.65 15.58
N PHE A 153 5.81 -9.41 14.41
CA PHE A 153 4.53 -10.00 14.01
C PHE A 153 4.62 -11.55 14.02
N GLN A 154 5.68 -12.11 13.43
CA GLN A 154 5.89 -13.56 13.39
C GLN A 154 6.05 -14.17 14.79
N LEU A 155 6.79 -13.51 15.66
CA LEU A 155 6.96 -13.93 17.06
C LEU A 155 5.66 -13.82 17.85
N SER A 156 4.88 -12.76 17.65
CA SER A 156 3.64 -12.52 18.40
C SER A 156 2.53 -13.53 18.10
N GLN A 157 2.57 -14.24 16.97
CA GLN A 157 1.64 -15.34 16.69
C GLN A 157 1.73 -16.47 17.71
N GLY A 158 2.96 -16.80 18.17
CA GLY A 158 3.20 -17.83 19.19
C GLY A 158 2.72 -17.43 20.59
N PHE A 159 2.59 -16.14 20.88
CA PHE A 159 2.20 -15.61 22.19
C PHE A 159 0.72 -15.17 22.25
N ALA A 160 -0.08 -15.46 21.23
CA ALA A 160 -1.51 -15.17 21.14
C ALA A 160 -1.90 -13.68 21.36
N SER A 161 -0.97 -12.73 21.19
CA SER A 161 -1.27 -11.32 21.34
C SER A 161 -1.80 -10.72 20.03
N LYS A 162 -3.12 -10.81 19.84
CA LYS A 162 -3.82 -10.22 18.70
C LYS A 162 -3.57 -8.71 18.58
N GLU A 163 -3.52 -8.01 19.69
CA GLU A 163 -3.26 -6.56 19.73
C GLU A 163 -1.86 -6.23 19.21
N LEU A 164 -0.84 -6.99 19.60
CA LEU A 164 0.52 -6.83 19.13
C LEU A 164 0.62 -7.15 17.63
N CYS A 165 -0.01 -8.22 17.17
CA CYS A 165 -0.12 -8.55 15.76
C CYS A 165 -0.72 -7.37 14.97
N ARG A 166 -1.86 -6.82 15.42
CA ARG A 166 -2.51 -5.67 14.80
C ARG A 166 -1.60 -4.44 14.78
N HIS A 167 -0.95 -4.12 15.90
CA HIS A 167 -0.02 -3.01 16.02
C HIS A 167 1.11 -3.10 14.99
N ASN A 168 1.69 -4.27 14.82
CA ASN A 168 2.76 -4.52 13.86
C ASN A 168 2.29 -4.35 12.41
N LEU A 169 1.06 -4.76 12.07
CA LEU A 169 0.50 -4.52 10.72
C LEU A 169 0.26 -3.03 10.45
N VAL A 170 -0.24 -2.26 11.43
CA VAL A 170 -0.39 -0.80 11.32
C VAL A 170 0.95 -0.13 11.02
N ARG A 171 1.98 -0.47 11.78
CA ARG A 171 3.33 0.08 11.61
C ARG A 171 3.95 -0.33 10.28
N SER A 172 3.77 -1.59 9.87
CA SER A 172 4.29 -2.10 8.60
C SER A 172 3.72 -1.31 7.41
N ILE A 173 2.41 -1.06 7.35
CA ILE A 173 1.82 -0.18 6.32
C ILE A 173 2.38 1.24 6.42
N GLY A 174 2.58 1.77 7.63
CA GLY A 174 3.17 3.10 7.83
C GLY A 174 4.59 3.20 7.26
N TYR A 175 5.43 2.20 7.49
CA TYR A 175 6.79 2.18 6.95
C TYR A 175 6.85 1.94 5.45
N LEU A 176 5.96 1.11 4.87
CA LEU A 176 5.83 0.99 3.42
C LEU A 176 5.46 2.33 2.76
N LYS A 177 4.59 3.12 3.40
CA LYS A 177 4.28 4.49 2.95
C LYS A 177 5.49 5.42 3.07
N SER A 178 6.28 5.33 4.14
CA SER A 178 7.51 6.11 4.31
C SER A 178 8.53 5.77 3.22
N ILE A 179 8.81 4.47 2.99
CA ILE A 179 9.69 4.00 1.93
C ILE A 179 9.21 4.53 0.57
N SER A 180 7.93 4.39 0.26
CA SER A 180 7.37 4.88 -1.01
C SER A 180 7.61 6.37 -1.18
N TYR A 181 7.37 7.16 -0.15
CA TYR A 181 7.54 8.61 -0.19
C TYR A 181 9.00 9.02 -0.39
N GLU A 182 9.92 8.44 0.39
CA GLU A 182 11.35 8.77 0.33
C GLU A 182 11.98 8.39 -1.02
N LEU A 183 11.46 7.34 -1.66
CA LEU A 183 11.87 6.93 -3.00
C LEU A 183 11.12 7.68 -4.13
N GLY A 184 10.26 8.66 -3.80
CA GLY A 184 9.49 9.42 -4.79
C GLY A 184 8.34 8.63 -5.43
N TYR A 185 7.90 7.53 -4.82
CA TYR A 185 6.81 6.71 -5.34
C TYR A 185 5.48 7.05 -4.67
N ASN A 186 4.38 6.67 -5.32
CA ASN A 186 3.05 6.77 -4.75
C ASN A 186 2.63 5.39 -4.23
N PHE A 187 2.51 5.23 -2.91
CA PHE A 187 2.11 3.98 -2.26
C PHE A 187 0.80 3.40 -2.84
N VAL A 188 -0.22 4.24 -3.07
CA VAL A 188 -1.51 3.77 -3.61
C VAL A 188 -1.36 3.28 -5.05
N ALA A 189 -0.45 3.87 -5.82
CA ALA A 189 -0.14 3.39 -7.17
C ALA A 189 0.58 2.03 -7.14
N CYS A 190 1.54 1.83 -6.21
CA CYS A 190 2.20 0.54 -6.00
C CYS A 190 1.18 -0.53 -5.58
N PHE A 191 0.35 -0.25 -4.60
CA PHE A 191 -0.71 -1.16 -4.15
C PHE A 191 -1.68 -1.52 -5.28
N LYS A 192 -2.01 -0.55 -6.16
CA LYS A 192 -2.84 -0.81 -7.33
C LYS A 192 -2.16 -1.72 -8.36
N MET A 193 -0.85 -1.59 -8.57
CA MET A 193 -0.10 -2.47 -9.46
C MET A 193 -0.23 -3.92 -8.98
N ALA A 194 0.09 -4.21 -7.73
CA ALA A 194 -0.04 -5.53 -7.13
C ALA A 194 -1.47 -6.07 -7.19
N TYR A 195 -2.49 -5.25 -6.86
CA TYR A 195 -3.88 -5.68 -7.01
C TYR A 195 -4.24 -6.05 -8.45
N ASN A 196 -3.80 -5.29 -9.44
CA ASN A 196 -4.07 -5.58 -10.85
C ASN A 196 -3.45 -6.90 -11.31
N GLU A 197 -2.32 -7.31 -10.73
CA GLU A 197 -1.67 -8.59 -11.03
C GLU A 197 -2.42 -9.78 -10.44
N ILE A 198 -2.99 -9.59 -9.24
CA ILE A 198 -3.67 -10.72 -8.57
C ILE A 198 -5.16 -10.81 -8.88
N LYS A 199 -5.84 -9.72 -9.27
CA LYS A 199 -7.32 -9.65 -9.37
C LYS A 199 -7.96 -10.78 -10.17
N ASP A 200 -7.33 -11.18 -11.27
CA ASP A 200 -7.81 -12.24 -12.18
C ASP A 200 -7.07 -13.58 -11.96
N ARG A 201 -6.14 -13.62 -10.98
CA ARG A 201 -5.31 -14.80 -10.68
C ARG A 201 -6.19 -15.92 -10.15
N LYS A 202 -6.15 -17.10 -10.82
CA LYS A 202 -6.77 -18.32 -10.38
C LYS A 202 -5.78 -19.16 -9.58
N GLY A 203 -6.30 -20.06 -8.76
CA GLY A 203 -5.51 -20.96 -7.93
C GLY A 203 -6.28 -21.44 -6.72
N ARG A 204 -5.60 -22.15 -5.83
CA ARG A 204 -6.18 -22.67 -4.59
C ARG A 204 -5.18 -22.65 -3.44
N TRP A 205 -5.67 -22.74 -2.23
CA TRP A 205 -4.83 -22.89 -1.05
C TRP A 205 -4.33 -24.34 -0.92
N ILE A 206 -3.04 -24.51 -0.71
CA ILE A 206 -2.39 -25.78 -0.41
C ILE A 206 -1.47 -25.53 0.80
N ASP A 207 -1.68 -26.26 1.88
CA ASP A 207 -0.92 -26.13 3.14
C ASP A 207 -0.81 -24.69 3.65
N GLY A 208 -1.86 -23.89 3.44
CA GLY A 208 -1.94 -22.51 3.91
C GLY A 208 -1.30 -21.46 2.98
N SER A 209 -0.73 -21.87 1.84
CA SER A 209 -0.19 -20.99 0.81
C SER A 209 -1.09 -20.99 -0.42
N PHE A 210 -1.28 -19.82 -1.05
CA PHE A 210 -2.03 -19.75 -2.31
C PHE A 210 -1.13 -20.16 -3.47
N VAL A 211 -1.50 -21.26 -4.14
CA VAL A 211 -0.79 -21.80 -5.31
C VAL A 211 -1.57 -21.41 -6.56
N LYS A 212 -0.87 -20.81 -7.52
CA LYS A 212 -1.46 -20.39 -8.79
C LYS A 212 -1.90 -21.61 -9.60
N GLU A 213 -2.94 -21.46 -10.44
CA GLU A 213 -3.44 -22.54 -11.28
C GLU A 213 -2.36 -23.11 -12.22
N GLU A 214 -1.48 -22.25 -12.73
CA GLU A 214 -0.35 -22.61 -13.60
C GLU A 214 0.74 -23.43 -12.90
N ASP A 215 0.83 -23.36 -11.56
CA ASP A 215 1.82 -24.07 -10.73
C ASP A 215 1.22 -25.35 -10.12
N LEU A 216 -0.02 -25.69 -10.45
CA LEU A 216 -0.72 -26.87 -9.90
C LEU A 216 -0.46 -28.16 -10.69
N GLY A 217 0.52 -28.21 -11.54
CA GLY A 217 1.05 -29.42 -12.20
C GLY A 217 0.09 -30.57 -12.47
#